data_352ccb48dd032f0e8a1af930ec1c07c7
#
_entry.id   352ccb48dd032f0e8a1af930ec1c07c7
#
_cell.length_a   1.000
_cell.length_b   1.000
_cell.length_c   1.000
_cell.angle_alpha   90.00
_cell.angle_beta   90.00
_cell.angle_gamma   90.00
#
_symmetry.space_group_name_H-M   'P 1'
#
loop_
_entity.id
_entity.type
_entity.pdbx_description
1 polymer ?
#
loop_
_entity_poly.entity_id
_entity_poly.type
_entity_poly.pdbx_seq_one_letter_code
_entity_poly.pdbx_strand_id
1 'polypeptide(L)'
;IVEYYRNQSLEEKLPEINACDILVFAGGPGYCNGFYPRMAPVTDDLNKIKIPVMLLGMGWWEHNSDVVSQYSYQFEEPMRALFQKATEKGLKMGCRDIATVNVLRNNGYDNIAMTGCPAWYDLEHIGITRYTGKGLTSCRKICISDCGNMANWGLAVELTQFVRRFFGNCEIYFVCHRGFPDARLGIEPIMKELNVHFMDISGSDEGFKVYDDCDL
;
A
#
# COMPACT_ATOMS: atom_id res chain seq x y z
N ILE A 1 20.41 -4.37 8.44
CA ILE A 1 18.95 -4.54 8.32
C ILE A 1 18.69 -6.01 8.10
N VAL A 2 17.76 -6.59 8.87
CA VAL A 2 17.24 -7.95 8.68
C VAL A 2 15.80 -7.82 8.27
N GLU A 3 15.39 -8.54 7.23
CA GLU A 3 14.04 -8.45 6.66
C GLU A 3 13.30 -9.78 6.81
N TYR A 4 12.03 -9.69 7.21
CA TYR A 4 11.15 -10.83 7.30
C TYR A 4 9.87 -10.58 6.52
N TYR A 5 9.38 -11.62 5.87
CA TYR A 5 8.11 -11.57 5.17
C TYR A 5 6.94 -11.77 6.15
N ARG A 6 5.82 -11.12 5.87
CA ARG A 6 4.56 -11.37 6.55
C ARG A 6 4.12 -12.83 6.36
N ASN A 7 3.24 -13.30 7.19
CA ASN A 7 2.72 -14.67 7.19
C ASN A 7 3.70 -15.76 7.63
N GLN A 8 4.86 -15.39 8.13
CA GLN A 8 5.81 -16.32 8.74
C GLN A 8 5.80 -16.14 10.25
N SER A 9 5.72 -17.24 10.99
CA SER A 9 5.96 -17.19 12.43
C SER A 9 7.42 -16.80 12.69
N LEU A 10 7.61 -15.80 13.54
CA LEU A 10 8.94 -15.31 13.91
C LEU A 10 9.32 -15.68 15.35
N GLU A 11 8.59 -16.59 15.99
CA GLU A 11 8.84 -16.99 17.37
C GLU A 11 10.29 -17.48 17.57
N GLU A 12 10.79 -18.31 16.64
CA GLU A 12 12.18 -18.81 16.69
C GLU A 12 13.22 -17.74 16.36
N LYS A 13 12.78 -16.62 15.75
CA LYS A 13 13.63 -15.49 15.39
C LYS A 13 13.69 -14.41 16.46
N LEU A 14 12.95 -14.55 17.55
CA LEU A 14 12.94 -13.57 18.64
C LEU A 14 14.34 -13.21 19.20
N PRO A 15 15.30 -14.16 19.35
CA PRO A 15 16.64 -13.80 19.77
C PRO A 15 17.35 -12.86 18.79
N GLU A 16 17.19 -13.09 17.49
CA GLU A 16 17.76 -12.25 16.43
C GLU A 16 17.05 -10.88 16.38
N ILE A 17 15.71 -10.87 16.45
CA ILE A 17 14.92 -9.65 16.52
C ILE A 17 15.33 -8.80 17.72
N ASN A 18 15.44 -9.39 18.90
CA ASN A 18 15.81 -8.68 20.12
C ASN A 18 17.28 -8.23 20.17
N ALA A 19 18.11 -8.67 19.24
CA ALA A 19 19.47 -8.16 19.05
C ALA A 19 19.52 -6.90 18.16
N CYS A 20 18.38 -6.51 17.55
CA CYS A 20 18.27 -5.29 16.76
C CYS A 20 17.92 -4.09 17.66
N ASP A 21 18.02 -2.88 17.11
CA ASP A 21 17.66 -1.65 17.80
C ASP A 21 16.15 -1.38 17.82
N ILE A 22 15.44 -1.84 16.79
CA ILE A 22 14.00 -1.59 16.59
C ILE A 22 13.38 -2.64 15.66
N LEU A 23 12.15 -3.02 15.94
CA LEU A 23 11.30 -3.81 15.02
C LEU A 23 10.34 -2.88 14.27
N VAL A 24 10.38 -2.89 12.95
CA VAL A 24 9.53 -2.03 12.11
C VAL A 24 8.52 -2.85 11.32
N PHE A 25 7.24 -2.55 11.48
CA PHE A 25 6.19 -3.00 10.56
C PHE A 25 5.98 -1.89 9.53
N ALA A 26 6.40 -2.13 8.29
CA ALA A 26 6.38 -1.12 7.25
C ALA A 26 5.28 -1.34 6.21
N GLY A 27 4.54 -0.28 5.90
CA GLY A 27 3.60 -0.18 4.79
C GLY A 27 2.43 -1.17 4.80
N GLY A 28 1.69 -1.19 3.70
CA GLY A 28 0.56 -2.09 3.46
C GLY A 28 -0.66 -1.87 4.35
N PRO A 29 -1.70 -2.71 4.20
CA PRO A 29 -2.90 -2.68 5.04
C PRO A 29 -2.60 -3.38 6.37
N GLY A 30 -2.18 -2.63 7.37
CA GLY A 30 -1.81 -3.19 8.67
C GLY A 30 -2.65 -2.71 9.83
N TYR A 31 -3.43 -1.63 9.66
CA TYR A 31 -4.42 -1.21 10.66
C TYR A 31 -5.77 -1.88 10.37
N CYS A 32 -5.83 -3.20 10.57
CA CYS A 32 -7.06 -3.98 10.42
C CYS A 32 -7.09 -5.14 11.41
N ASN A 33 -8.29 -5.56 11.79
CA ASN A 33 -8.47 -6.75 12.61
C ASN A 33 -7.93 -7.97 11.87
N GLY A 34 -7.20 -8.81 12.57
CA GLY A 34 -6.50 -9.94 11.97
C GLY A 34 -5.13 -9.63 11.35
N PHE A 35 -4.64 -8.37 11.35
CA PHE A 35 -3.24 -8.13 11.01
C PHE A 35 -2.33 -8.84 12.01
N TYR A 36 -2.48 -8.55 13.29
CA TYR A 36 -1.80 -9.29 14.35
C TYR A 36 -2.81 -10.15 15.12
N PRO A 37 -2.48 -11.41 15.43
CA PRO A 37 -1.26 -12.15 15.06
C PRO A 37 -1.35 -12.87 13.70
N ARG A 38 -2.49 -12.83 12.99
CA ARG A 38 -2.75 -13.70 11.85
C ARG A 38 -1.89 -13.40 10.62
N MET A 39 -1.83 -12.13 10.20
CA MET A 39 -1.02 -11.71 9.03
C MET A 39 0.43 -11.42 9.40
N ALA A 40 0.69 -11.06 10.64
CA ALA A 40 2.00 -10.77 11.17
C ALA A 40 2.24 -11.58 12.47
N PRO A 41 2.44 -12.90 12.38
CA PRO A 41 2.58 -13.77 13.53
C PRO A 41 4.00 -13.73 14.10
N VAL A 42 4.40 -12.58 14.63
CA VAL A 42 5.76 -12.40 15.19
C VAL A 42 5.94 -13.26 16.43
N THR A 43 4.97 -13.22 17.33
CA THR A 43 4.95 -14.00 18.59
C THR A 43 3.53 -13.96 19.16
N ASP A 44 3.16 -14.95 19.95
CA ASP A 44 1.88 -14.99 20.68
C ASP A 44 1.91 -14.08 21.93
N ASP A 45 3.09 -13.72 22.42
CA ASP A 45 3.29 -12.83 23.57
C ASP A 45 4.21 -11.66 23.19
N LEU A 46 3.61 -10.48 22.98
CA LEU A 46 4.32 -9.25 22.63
C LEU A 46 5.35 -8.82 23.69
N ASN A 47 5.24 -9.31 24.94
CA ASN A 47 6.23 -9.03 25.98
C ASN A 47 7.60 -9.72 25.73
N LYS A 48 7.63 -10.72 24.85
CA LYS A 48 8.89 -11.35 24.41
C LYS A 48 9.71 -10.42 23.51
N ILE A 49 9.09 -9.42 22.86
CA ILE A 49 9.78 -8.37 22.10
C ILE A 49 10.32 -7.35 23.07
N LYS A 50 11.65 -7.27 23.23
CA LYS A 50 12.33 -6.41 24.21
C LYS A 50 12.74 -5.04 23.66
N ILE A 51 12.71 -4.90 22.34
CA ILE A 51 13.10 -3.68 21.62
C ILE A 51 11.85 -2.83 21.27
N PRO A 52 12.02 -1.55 20.92
CA PRO A 52 10.94 -0.72 20.43
C PRO A 52 10.27 -1.32 19.19
N VAL A 53 8.96 -1.13 19.07
CA VAL A 53 8.19 -1.52 17.89
C VAL A 53 7.67 -0.27 17.21
N MET A 54 7.89 -0.15 15.90
CA MET A 54 7.42 0.97 15.09
C MET A 54 6.41 0.48 14.04
N LEU A 55 5.29 1.18 13.94
CA LEU A 55 4.32 1.02 12.84
C LEU A 55 4.56 2.18 11.87
N LEU A 56 5.07 1.89 10.68
CA LEU A 56 5.50 2.92 9.72
C LEU A 56 4.65 2.88 8.45
N GLY A 57 3.89 3.96 8.22
CA GLY A 57 3.15 4.16 6.97
C GLY A 57 2.16 3.05 6.62
N MET A 58 1.60 2.41 7.63
CA MET A 58 0.56 1.40 7.45
C MET A 58 -0.79 2.07 7.18
N GLY A 59 -1.65 1.40 6.40
CA GLY A 59 -3.00 1.88 6.10
C GLY A 59 -4.08 1.08 6.81
N TRP A 60 -5.19 1.74 7.10
CA TRP A 60 -6.40 1.06 7.50
C TRP A 60 -7.02 0.31 6.31
N TRP A 61 -7.59 -0.84 6.59
CA TRP A 61 -8.30 -1.64 5.62
C TRP A 61 -9.47 -2.39 6.28
N GLU A 62 -10.59 -2.35 5.61
CA GLU A 62 -11.76 -3.17 5.89
C GLU A 62 -12.46 -3.52 4.58
N HIS A 63 -13.30 -4.56 4.60
CA HIS A 63 -14.00 -5.04 3.41
C HIS A 63 -14.91 -3.96 2.79
N ASN A 64 -15.56 -3.16 3.62
CA ASN A 64 -16.42 -2.04 3.22
C ASN A 64 -15.80 -0.70 3.61
N SER A 65 -14.60 -0.41 3.15
CA SER A 65 -13.80 0.78 3.52
C SER A 65 -14.44 2.10 3.03
N ASP A 66 -15.66 2.38 3.43
CA ASP A 66 -16.38 3.63 3.16
C ASP A 66 -16.19 4.69 4.26
N VAL A 67 -16.78 5.87 4.05
CA VAL A 67 -16.69 6.98 5.02
C VAL A 67 -17.36 6.62 6.35
N VAL A 68 -18.47 5.88 6.32
CA VAL A 68 -19.20 5.48 7.54
C VAL A 68 -18.37 4.49 8.35
N SER A 69 -17.74 3.53 7.68
CA SER A 69 -16.87 2.54 8.31
C SER A 69 -15.70 3.18 9.06
N GLN A 70 -15.16 4.31 8.59
CA GLN A 70 -14.10 5.03 9.31
C GLN A 70 -14.53 5.47 10.72
N TYR A 71 -15.80 5.74 10.94
CA TYR A 71 -16.33 6.18 12.24
C TYR A 71 -16.82 5.03 13.13
N SER A 72 -17.23 3.92 12.53
CA SER A 72 -17.79 2.77 13.26
C SER A 72 -16.77 1.66 13.54
N TYR A 73 -15.65 1.65 12.84
CA TYR A 73 -14.62 0.61 12.97
C TYR A 73 -14.05 0.54 14.38
N GLN A 74 -13.97 -0.66 14.93
CA GLN A 74 -13.38 -0.92 16.24
C GLN A 74 -12.26 -1.93 16.12
N PHE A 75 -11.13 -1.64 16.75
CA PHE A 75 -10.02 -2.58 16.81
C PHE A 75 -10.25 -3.63 17.89
N GLU A 76 -9.99 -4.88 17.54
CA GLU A 76 -10.01 -6.01 18.46
C GLU A 76 -8.79 -6.01 19.39
N GLU A 77 -8.90 -6.80 20.47
CA GLU A 77 -7.88 -6.83 21.53
C GLU A 77 -6.45 -7.10 21.04
N PRO A 78 -6.19 -8.04 20.11
CA PRO A 78 -4.82 -8.28 19.63
C PRO A 78 -4.20 -7.04 18.95
N MET A 79 -5.01 -6.28 18.21
CA MET A 79 -4.55 -5.05 17.58
C MET A 79 -4.29 -3.94 18.60
N ARG A 80 -5.16 -3.82 19.61
CA ARG A 80 -4.96 -2.87 20.71
C ARG A 80 -3.69 -3.16 21.48
N ALA A 81 -3.41 -4.44 21.76
CA ALA A 81 -2.17 -4.87 22.40
C ALA A 81 -0.92 -4.50 21.56
N LEU A 82 -0.99 -4.69 20.23
CA LEU A 82 0.08 -4.27 19.33
C LEU A 82 0.28 -2.74 19.35
N PHE A 83 -0.80 -1.94 19.38
CA PHE A 83 -0.70 -0.49 19.46
C PHE A 83 -0.09 -0.03 20.79
N GLN A 84 -0.49 -0.64 21.89
CA GLN A 84 0.12 -0.39 23.19
C GLN A 84 1.63 -0.68 23.14
N LYS A 85 2.00 -1.84 22.59
CA LYS A 85 3.41 -2.22 22.40
C LYS A 85 4.19 -1.22 21.54
N ALA A 86 3.60 -0.77 20.43
CA ALA A 86 4.23 0.18 19.53
C ALA A 86 4.41 1.57 20.14
N THR A 87 3.56 1.94 21.09
CA THR A 87 3.60 3.29 21.71
C THR A 87 4.26 3.30 23.09
N GLU A 88 4.60 2.17 23.69
CA GLU A 88 5.17 2.08 25.04
C GLU A 88 6.49 2.84 25.22
N LYS A 89 7.26 3.04 24.14
CA LYS A 89 8.51 3.80 24.12
C LYS A 89 8.35 5.23 23.60
N GLY A 90 7.11 5.74 23.53
CA GLY A 90 6.81 7.09 23.07
C GLY A 90 6.87 7.26 21.54
N LEU A 91 7.00 6.18 20.78
CA LEU A 91 6.95 6.23 19.33
C LEU A 91 5.54 6.53 18.85
N LYS A 92 5.42 7.29 17.75
CA LYS A 92 4.13 7.54 17.09
C LYS A 92 3.81 6.42 16.11
N MET A 93 2.54 6.08 16.00
CA MET A 93 2.05 5.17 14.97
C MET A 93 1.97 5.91 13.63
N GLY A 94 2.75 5.46 12.64
CA GLY A 94 2.80 6.08 11.30
C GLY A 94 1.64 5.65 10.43
N CYS A 95 0.87 6.63 9.94
CA CYS A 95 -0.30 6.42 9.09
C CYS A 95 0.00 6.73 7.63
N ARG A 96 -0.45 5.85 6.73
CA ARG A 96 -0.26 6.01 5.29
C ARG A 96 -1.14 7.11 4.70
N ASP A 97 -2.36 7.26 5.20
CA ASP A 97 -3.42 8.10 4.64
C ASP A 97 -4.32 8.69 5.72
N ILE A 98 -5.14 9.67 5.32
CA ILE A 98 -6.02 10.39 6.23
C ILE A 98 -7.16 9.52 6.78
N ALA A 99 -7.63 8.53 6.02
CA ALA A 99 -8.65 7.61 6.50
C ALA A 99 -8.13 6.80 7.69
N THR A 100 -6.89 6.34 7.62
CA THR A 100 -6.20 5.68 8.72
C THR A 100 -6.09 6.57 9.96
N VAL A 101 -5.73 7.85 9.78
CA VAL A 101 -5.69 8.84 10.88
C VAL A 101 -7.05 8.97 11.54
N ASN A 102 -8.12 9.08 10.74
CA ASN A 102 -9.49 9.22 11.25
C ASN A 102 -9.93 8.00 12.05
N VAL A 103 -9.69 6.79 11.52
CA VAL A 103 -10.05 5.55 12.21
C VAL A 103 -9.32 5.42 13.54
N LEU A 104 -8.02 5.69 13.59
CA LEU A 104 -7.26 5.62 14.83
C LEU A 104 -7.74 6.66 15.85
N ARG A 105 -8.01 7.90 15.44
CA ARG A 105 -8.56 8.95 16.33
C ARG A 105 -9.93 8.58 16.88
N ASN A 106 -10.81 8.02 16.04
CA ASN A 106 -12.14 7.58 16.47
C ASN A 106 -12.07 6.41 17.47
N ASN A 107 -10.95 5.67 17.49
CA ASN A 107 -10.65 4.65 18.49
C ASN A 107 -9.85 5.17 19.68
N GLY A 108 -9.66 6.50 19.82
CA GLY A 108 -9.01 7.13 20.98
C GLY A 108 -7.48 7.15 20.93
N TYR A 109 -6.88 6.93 19.75
CA TYR A 109 -5.42 6.99 19.59
C TYR A 109 -5.00 8.34 19.04
N ASP A 110 -4.27 9.13 19.85
CA ASP A 110 -3.77 10.46 19.45
C ASP A 110 -2.26 10.47 19.17
N ASN A 111 -1.52 9.46 19.63
CA ASN A 111 -0.08 9.36 19.40
C ASN A 111 0.22 8.78 18.00
N ILE A 112 -0.22 9.53 16.97
CA ILE A 112 -0.14 9.16 15.57
C ILE A 112 0.56 10.24 14.75
N ALA A 113 1.09 9.86 13.60
CA ALA A 113 1.66 10.78 12.61
C ALA A 113 1.26 10.36 11.19
N MET A 114 0.86 11.32 10.38
CA MET A 114 0.69 11.10 8.94
C MET A 114 2.08 11.03 8.31
N THR A 115 2.50 9.83 7.93
CA THR A 115 3.85 9.59 7.36
C THR A 115 3.83 9.31 5.87
N GLY A 116 2.67 9.01 5.30
CA GLY A 116 2.59 8.52 3.93
C GLY A 116 3.01 7.05 3.80
N CYS A 117 3.06 6.56 2.58
CA CYS A 117 3.48 5.19 2.29
C CYS A 117 5.00 5.12 2.15
N PRO A 118 5.71 4.22 2.87
CA PRO A 118 7.16 4.09 2.77
C PRO A 118 7.67 3.74 1.36
N ALA A 119 6.82 3.15 0.51
CA ALA A 119 7.16 2.87 -0.88
C ALA A 119 7.42 4.14 -1.72
N TRP A 120 6.99 5.30 -1.24
CA TRP A 120 7.20 6.60 -1.89
C TRP A 120 8.33 7.41 -1.23
N TYR A 121 9.07 6.83 -0.28
CA TYR A 121 10.18 7.54 0.36
C TYR A 121 11.40 7.55 -0.57
N ASP A 122 11.60 8.68 -1.21
CA ASP A 122 12.81 8.98 -1.95
C ASP A 122 13.62 10.01 -1.15
N LEU A 123 14.79 9.59 -0.66
CA LEU A 123 15.63 10.42 0.21
C LEU A 123 16.11 11.71 -0.49
N GLU A 124 16.24 11.68 -1.80
CA GLU A 124 16.65 12.85 -2.60
C GLU A 124 15.53 13.87 -2.74
N HIS A 125 14.26 13.43 -2.61
CA HIS A 125 13.08 14.25 -2.81
C HIS A 125 12.25 14.47 -1.54
N ILE A 126 12.66 13.92 -0.39
CA ILE A 126 11.98 14.16 0.89
C ILE A 126 11.97 15.65 1.21
N GLY A 127 10.76 16.18 1.45
CA GLY A 127 10.54 17.60 1.76
C GLY A 127 10.36 18.49 0.54
N ILE A 128 10.48 17.98 -0.68
CA ILE A 128 10.10 18.71 -1.90
C ILE A 128 8.59 18.68 -2.02
N THR A 129 7.95 19.82 -1.76
CA THR A 129 6.49 19.95 -1.80
C THR A 129 5.97 20.46 -3.14
N ARG A 130 6.85 20.84 -4.05
CA ARG A 130 6.47 21.44 -5.34
C ARG A 130 6.44 20.38 -6.42
N TYR A 131 5.25 20.09 -6.93
CA TYR A 131 5.11 19.29 -8.14
C TYR A 131 5.61 20.07 -9.36
N THR A 132 6.53 19.48 -10.09
CA THR A 132 7.13 20.04 -11.30
C THR A 132 6.72 19.28 -12.57
N GLY A 133 5.72 18.42 -12.49
CA GLY A 133 5.26 17.61 -13.61
C GLY A 133 4.66 18.43 -14.77
N LYS A 134 4.54 17.79 -15.91
CA LYS A 134 3.92 18.38 -17.10
C LYS A 134 2.42 18.62 -16.87
N GLY A 135 1.90 19.69 -17.45
CA GLY A 135 0.45 19.91 -17.45
C GLY A 135 -0.27 18.89 -18.33
N LEU A 136 -1.56 18.65 -18.07
CA LEU A 136 -2.39 17.70 -18.81
C LEU A 136 -2.41 17.97 -20.34
N THR A 137 -2.28 19.20 -20.76
CA THR A 137 -2.25 19.60 -22.17
C THR A 137 -0.98 19.20 -22.91
N SER A 138 0.09 18.91 -22.18
CA SER A 138 1.38 18.46 -22.74
C SER A 138 1.63 16.97 -22.56
N CYS A 139 0.66 16.25 -22.01
CA CYS A 139 0.71 14.83 -21.79
C CYS A 139 0.74 14.06 -23.12
N ARG A 140 1.71 13.17 -23.29
CA ARG A 140 1.86 12.30 -24.47
C ARG A 140 1.79 10.83 -24.15
N LYS A 141 2.20 10.45 -22.92
CA LYS A 141 2.20 9.07 -22.45
C LYS A 141 1.46 8.98 -21.14
N ILE A 142 0.51 8.06 -21.06
CA ILE A 142 -0.32 7.83 -19.89
C ILE A 142 -0.16 6.39 -19.45
N CYS A 143 0.08 6.19 -18.15
CA CYS A 143 0.10 4.87 -17.54
C CYS A 143 -1.15 4.66 -16.69
N ILE A 144 -1.83 3.54 -16.89
CA ILE A 144 -2.96 3.08 -16.09
C ILE A 144 -2.54 1.80 -15.39
N SER A 145 -2.51 1.83 -14.08
CA SER A 145 -2.22 0.66 -13.26
C SER A 145 -3.45 -0.23 -13.11
N ASP A 146 -3.26 -1.53 -13.02
CA ASP A 146 -4.33 -2.45 -12.67
C ASP A 146 -4.89 -2.16 -11.28
N CYS A 147 -6.13 -2.60 -11.05
CA CYS A 147 -6.83 -2.37 -9.77
C CYS A 147 -6.51 -3.42 -8.70
N GLY A 148 -5.56 -4.32 -8.94
CA GLY A 148 -5.12 -5.35 -8.01
C GLY A 148 -6.19 -6.37 -7.56
N ASN A 149 -7.43 -6.22 -8.03
CA ASN A 149 -8.54 -7.13 -7.74
C ASN A 149 -9.35 -7.40 -9.01
N MET A 150 -9.48 -8.66 -9.39
CA MET A 150 -10.22 -9.09 -10.58
C MET A 150 -11.68 -8.60 -10.61
N ALA A 151 -12.34 -8.50 -9.45
CA ALA A 151 -13.71 -8.00 -9.37
C ALA A 151 -13.87 -6.57 -9.91
N ASN A 152 -12.81 -5.79 -9.95
CA ASN A 152 -12.81 -4.38 -10.37
C ASN A 152 -12.27 -4.18 -11.81
N TRP A 153 -12.00 -5.24 -12.54
CA TRP A 153 -11.43 -5.13 -13.89
C TRP A 153 -12.38 -4.44 -14.89
N GLY A 154 -13.69 -4.58 -14.70
CA GLY A 154 -14.66 -3.80 -15.46
C GLY A 154 -14.43 -2.29 -15.34
N LEU A 155 -14.20 -1.81 -14.12
CA LEU A 155 -13.88 -0.40 -13.86
C LEU A 155 -12.55 0.03 -14.49
N ALA A 156 -11.55 -0.85 -14.50
CA ALA A 156 -10.27 -0.57 -15.17
C ALA A 156 -10.43 -0.41 -16.68
N VAL A 157 -11.29 -1.22 -17.31
CA VAL A 157 -11.64 -1.09 -18.73
C VAL A 157 -12.40 0.22 -18.97
N GLU A 158 -13.39 0.55 -18.17
CA GLU A 158 -14.15 1.80 -18.28
C GLU A 158 -13.25 3.03 -18.11
N LEU A 159 -12.34 3.01 -17.13
CA LEU A 159 -11.35 4.07 -16.95
C LEU A 159 -10.45 4.21 -18.18
N THR A 160 -10.00 3.10 -18.75
CA THR A 160 -9.15 3.11 -19.93
C THR A 160 -9.89 3.66 -21.16
N GLN A 161 -11.16 3.29 -21.34
CA GLN A 161 -12.02 3.85 -22.39
C GLN A 161 -12.23 5.36 -22.21
N PHE A 162 -12.46 5.79 -20.96
CA PHE A 162 -12.57 7.21 -20.63
C PHE A 162 -11.29 7.96 -20.96
N VAL A 163 -10.14 7.47 -20.50
CA VAL A 163 -8.83 8.09 -20.77
C VAL A 163 -8.58 8.15 -22.27
N ARG A 164 -8.85 7.08 -23.02
CA ARG A 164 -8.70 7.07 -24.50
C ARG A 164 -9.58 8.10 -25.18
N ARG A 165 -10.79 8.33 -24.68
CA ARG A 165 -11.70 9.35 -25.24
C ARG A 165 -11.17 10.77 -25.05
N PHE A 166 -10.63 11.07 -23.87
CA PHE A 166 -10.14 12.43 -23.55
C PHE A 166 -8.72 12.69 -24.04
N PHE A 167 -7.89 11.66 -24.12
CA PHE A 167 -6.48 11.75 -24.50
C PHE A 167 -6.20 10.92 -25.77
N GLY A 168 -7.02 11.13 -26.79
CA GLY A 168 -7.02 10.31 -28.03
C GLY A 168 -5.69 10.23 -28.76
N ASN A 169 -4.84 11.25 -28.62
CA ASN A 169 -3.52 11.32 -29.26
C ASN A 169 -2.36 10.83 -28.35
N CYS A 170 -2.65 10.43 -27.11
CA CYS A 170 -1.63 9.93 -26.20
C CYS A 170 -1.37 8.44 -26.40
N GLU A 171 -0.13 8.03 -26.22
CA GLU A 171 0.19 6.63 -25.96
C GLU A 171 -0.35 6.24 -24.59
N ILE A 172 -1.09 5.14 -24.50
CA ILE A 172 -1.64 4.66 -23.23
C ILE A 172 -1.07 3.28 -22.97
N TYR A 173 -0.56 3.10 -21.76
CA TYR A 173 -0.04 1.85 -21.24
C TYR A 173 -0.95 1.36 -20.12
N PHE A 174 -1.42 0.12 -20.22
CA PHE A 174 -2.10 -0.57 -19.13
C PHE A 174 -1.13 -1.55 -18.50
N VAL A 175 -0.80 -1.32 -17.23
CA VAL A 175 0.24 -2.07 -16.51
C VAL A 175 -0.40 -3.01 -15.51
N CYS A 176 -0.15 -4.30 -15.67
CA CYS A 176 -0.60 -5.36 -14.79
C CYS A 176 0.53 -5.79 -13.84
N HIS A 177 0.35 -5.59 -12.52
CA HIS A 177 1.35 -5.92 -11.50
C HIS A 177 1.25 -7.36 -11.01
N ARG A 178 0.07 -7.93 -11.09
CA ARG A 178 -0.18 -9.29 -10.61
C ARG A 178 -0.46 -10.17 -11.80
N GLY A 179 0.44 -11.07 -12.13
CA GLY A 179 0.23 -12.08 -13.16
C GLY A 179 -1.01 -12.91 -12.87
N PHE A 180 -2.15 -12.47 -13.38
CA PHE A 180 -3.39 -13.26 -13.40
C PHE A 180 -3.57 -13.81 -14.81
N PRO A 181 -3.16 -15.04 -15.11
CA PRO A 181 -3.23 -15.60 -16.48
C PRO A 181 -4.63 -15.51 -17.09
N ASP A 182 -5.66 -15.78 -16.29
CA ASP A 182 -7.05 -15.75 -16.75
C ASP A 182 -7.55 -14.32 -17.04
N ALA A 183 -7.11 -13.35 -16.25
CA ALA A 183 -7.47 -11.96 -16.46
C ALA A 183 -6.77 -11.35 -17.67
N ARG A 184 -5.52 -11.73 -17.93
CA ARG A 184 -4.79 -11.35 -19.14
C ARG A 184 -5.55 -11.79 -20.40
N LEU A 185 -6.03 -13.03 -20.45
CA LEU A 185 -6.80 -13.55 -21.58
C LEU A 185 -8.08 -12.75 -21.86
N GLY A 186 -8.71 -12.18 -20.82
CA GLY A 186 -9.94 -11.38 -20.98
C GLY A 186 -9.68 -9.91 -21.31
N ILE A 187 -8.62 -9.32 -20.81
CA ILE A 187 -8.37 -7.86 -20.88
C ILE A 187 -7.41 -7.46 -21.99
N GLU A 188 -6.38 -8.24 -22.25
CA GLU A 188 -5.42 -7.93 -23.30
C GLU A 188 -6.09 -7.70 -24.68
N PRO A 189 -7.07 -8.50 -25.12
CA PRO A 189 -7.80 -8.24 -26.37
C PRO A 189 -8.53 -6.89 -26.34
N ILE A 190 -9.17 -6.54 -25.23
CA ILE A 190 -9.90 -5.28 -25.08
C ILE A 190 -8.92 -4.10 -25.14
N MET A 191 -7.78 -4.19 -24.46
CA MET A 191 -6.76 -3.14 -24.50
C MET A 191 -6.22 -2.94 -25.90
N LYS A 192 -6.04 -4.03 -26.65
CA LYS A 192 -5.62 -4.00 -28.05
C LYS A 192 -6.65 -3.31 -28.95
N GLU A 193 -7.93 -3.60 -28.78
CA GLU A 193 -9.02 -2.92 -29.51
C GLU A 193 -9.06 -1.40 -29.20
N LEU A 194 -8.73 -1.02 -27.99
CA LEU A 194 -8.61 0.37 -27.54
C LEU A 194 -7.31 1.04 -27.99
N ASN A 195 -6.43 0.34 -28.70
CA ASN A 195 -5.09 0.79 -29.06
C ASN A 195 -4.28 1.21 -27.82
N VAL A 196 -4.28 0.35 -26.80
CA VAL A 196 -3.57 0.50 -25.53
C VAL A 196 -2.50 -0.57 -25.43
N HIS A 197 -1.28 -0.18 -25.03
CA HIS A 197 -0.20 -1.12 -24.79
C HIS A 197 -0.45 -1.88 -23.49
N PHE A 198 -0.65 -3.18 -23.59
CA PHE A 198 -0.80 -4.04 -22.40
C PHE A 198 0.57 -4.54 -21.96
N MET A 199 0.91 -4.32 -20.68
CA MET A 199 2.18 -4.74 -20.09
C MET A 199 1.93 -5.57 -18.84
N ASP A 200 2.42 -6.80 -18.84
CA ASP A 200 2.47 -7.64 -17.64
C ASP A 200 3.87 -7.53 -17.03
N ILE A 201 3.95 -6.87 -15.87
CA ILE A 201 5.20 -6.63 -15.15
C ILE A 201 5.33 -7.49 -13.91
N SER A 202 4.47 -8.50 -13.76
CA SER A 202 4.50 -9.40 -12.61
C SER A 202 5.88 -10.06 -12.47
N GLY A 203 6.59 -9.68 -11.41
CA GLY A 203 7.90 -10.24 -11.06
C GLY A 203 9.09 -9.67 -11.85
N SER A 204 8.96 -8.52 -12.52
CA SER A 204 10.07 -7.87 -13.20
C SER A 204 10.28 -6.42 -12.74
N ASP A 205 11.55 -6.02 -12.55
CA ASP A 205 11.91 -4.62 -12.27
C ASP A 205 11.76 -3.72 -13.50
N GLU A 206 11.59 -4.30 -14.70
CA GLU A 206 11.43 -3.55 -15.94
C GLU A 206 10.12 -2.76 -15.98
N GLY A 207 9.12 -3.20 -15.23
CA GLY A 207 7.84 -2.54 -15.15
C GLY A 207 7.89 -1.12 -14.58
N PHE A 208 8.81 -0.86 -13.67
CA PHE A 208 8.95 0.48 -13.10
C PHE A 208 9.44 1.50 -14.12
N LYS A 209 10.20 1.08 -15.14
CA LYS A 209 10.66 1.98 -16.22
C LYS A 209 9.51 2.60 -17.01
N VAL A 210 8.39 1.90 -17.12
CA VAL A 210 7.19 2.43 -17.79
C VAL A 210 6.62 3.62 -17.04
N TYR A 211 6.61 3.57 -15.71
CA TYR A 211 6.14 4.69 -14.88
C TYR A 211 7.04 5.90 -15.01
N ASP A 212 8.36 5.71 -15.10
CA ASP A 212 9.32 6.79 -15.26
C ASP A 212 9.20 7.47 -16.65
N ASP A 213 8.77 6.70 -17.66
CA ASP A 213 8.61 7.20 -19.04
C ASP A 213 7.26 7.88 -19.29
N CYS A 214 6.29 7.72 -18.40
CA CYS A 214 4.96 8.29 -18.56
C CYS A 214 4.86 9.72 -18.00
N ASP A 215 3.96 10.49 -18.57
CA ASP A 215 3.70 11.88 -18.16
C ASP A 215 2.57 11.96 -17.10
N LEU A 216 1.72 10.92 -17.04
CA LEU A 216 0.57 10.81 -16.15
C LEU A 216 0.29 9.33 -15.83
#